data_3778addbbb18d7b4b5250ed258fe883f
#
_entry.id   3778addbbb18d7b4b5250ed258fe883f
#
_cell.length_a   1.000
_cell.length_b   1.000
_cell.length_c   1.000
_cell.angle_alpha   90.00
_cell.angle_beta   90.00
_cell.angle_gamma   90.00
#
_symmetry.space_group_name_H-M   'P 1'
#
loop_
_entity.id
_entity.type
_entity.pdbx_description
1 polymer ?
#
loop_
_entity_poly.entity_id
_entity_poly.type
_entity_poly.pdbx_seq_one_letter_code
_entity_poly.pdbx_strand_id
1 'polypeptide(L)'
;MAMVVLGILGIFSARYRKIAKEAFSCVKRMATFRPCETGFDDKVRSHVTSKLMKRSEKVAGWFYRNFKLLSVIFTVTFFLSAGYTAYTAYNLVVYGSCDPVNPQNCVFSPGTDPNRVICPYDNLSVSSSVATIGSFRDIESAAVEGRPAVYFFGTTWCPHCAWERPIFTNVTAKFSAYIDARVTEIDLEQPATEMEIFKHYSTEGQIPLIVIGGKYFRVGSGESLGQEMEENVLTAILCKVTGDPIAECSEPAVKQLENGL
;
A
#
# COMPACT_ATOMS: atom_id res chain seq x y z
N MET A 1 -20.41 18.54 8.15
CA MET A 1 -20.55 18.10 9.56
C MET A 1 -21.93 18.38 10.10
N ALA A 2 -22.39 19.63 10.13
CA ALA A 2 -23.74 19.91 10.65
C ALA A 2 -24.82 19.02 10.03
N MET A 3 -24.78 18.78 8.72
CA MET A 3 -25.73 17.94 8.01
C MET A 3 -25.65 16.46 8.39
N VAL A 4 -24.45 15.90 8.56
CA VAL A 4 -24.25 14.50 8.97
C VAL A 4 -24.66 14.33 10.44
N VAL A 5 -24.21 15.23 11.31
CA VAL A 5 -24.60 15.23 12.73
C VAL A 5 -26.11 15.43 12.89
N LEU A 6 -26.70 16.36 12.14
CA LEU A 6 -28.16 16.58 12.15
C LEU A 6 -28.92 15.44 11.49
N GLY A 7 -28.33 14.77 10.49
CA GLY A 7 -28.87 13.56 9.89
C GLY A 7 -28.95 12.40 10.89
N ILE A 8 -27.86 12.13 11.60
CA ILE A 8 -27.79 11.11 12.65
C ILE A 8 -28.73 11.45 13.80
N LEU A 9 -28.71 12.70 14.28
CA LEU A 9 -29.62 13.16 15.32
C LEU A 9 -31.10 13.18 14.86
N GLY A 10 -31.34 13.36 13.55
CA GLY A 10 -32.66 13.31 12.94
C GLY A 10 -33.27 11.90 12.93
N ILE A 11 -32.48 10.84 13.04
CA ILE A 11 -32.96 9.46 13.22
C ILE A 11 -33.57 9.32 14.59
N PHE A 12 -32.98 9.94 15.62
CA PHE A 12 -33.39 9.81 17.03
C PHE A 12 -34.40 10.87 17.50
N SER A 13 -34.59 11.98 16.76
CA SER A 13 -35.47 13.07 17.19
C SER A 13 -36.19 13.76 16.04
N ALA A 14 -37.52 13.85 16.13
CA ALA A 14 -38.39 14.50 15.18
C ALA A 14 -38.03 16.01 14.96
N ARG A 15 -37.52 16.66 16.00
CA ARG A 15 -37.12 18.08 15.96
C ARG A 15 -35.94 18.30 15.02
N TYR A 16 -34.94 17.41 15.05
CA TYR A 16 -33.76 17.48 14.18
C TYR A 16 -34.06 17.06 12.74
N ARG A 17 -35.09 16.22 12.54
CA ARG A 17 -35.52 15.75 11.21
C ARG A 17 -35.99 16.89 10.29
N LYS A 18 -36.69 17.89 10.84
CA LYS A 18 -37.08 19.09 10.06
C LYS A 18 -35.85 19.90 9.63
N ILE A 19 -34.94 20.17 10.55
CA ILE A 19 -33.70 20.90 10.31
C ILE A 19 -32.80 20.15 9.32
N ALA A 20 -32.71 18.84 9.41
CA ALA A 20 -31.97 17.99 8.49
C ALA A 20 -32.54 18.04 7.06
N LYS A 21 -33.87 18.01 6.90
CA LYS A 21 -34.52 18.16 5.57
C LYS A 21 -34.26 19.51 4.94
N GLU A 22 -34.34 20.61 5.73
CA GLU A 22 -34.03 21.97 5.24
C GLU A 22 -32.53 22.06 4.81
N ALA A 23 -31.62 21.53 5.63
CA ALA A 23 -30.18 21.47 5.32
C ALA A 23 -29.91 20.69 4.03
N PHE A 24 -30.53 19.51 3.87
CA PHE A 24 -30.38 18.67 2.68
C PHE A 24 -30.91 19.33 1.42
N SER A 25 -32.07 20.01 1.50
CA SER A 25 -32.64 20.78 0.39
C SER A 25 -31.71 21.94 -0.04
N CYS A 26 -31.10 22.61 0.93
CA CYS A 26 -30.15 23.69 0.67
C CYS A 26 -28.88 23.17 -0.02
N VAL A 27 -28.29 22.04 0.45
CA VAL A 27 -27.11 21.41 -0.17
C VAL A 27 -27.43 20.97 -1.60
N LYS A 28 -28.60 20.35 -1.84
CA LYS A 28 -29.01 19.92 -3.18
C LYS A 28 -29.11 21.13 -4.15
N ARG A 29 -29.64 22.25 -3.68
CA ARG A 29 -29.71 23.50 -4.48
C ARG A 29 -28.31 24.08 -4.73
N MET A 30 -27.44 24.13 -3.72
CA MET A 30 -26.04 24.56 -3.91
C MET A 30 -25.27 23.67 -4.91
N ALA A 31 -25.48 22.36 -4.88
CA ALA A 31 -24.89 21.46 -5.85
C ALA A 31 -25.36 21.73 -7.30
N THR A 32 -26.54 22.32 -7.46
CA THR A 32 -27.09 22.75 -8.77
C THR A 32 -26.87 24.25 -9.08
N PHE A 33 -25.92 24.91 -8.37
CA PHE A 33 -25.62 26.34 -8.49
C PHE A 33 -26.81 27.26 -8.28
N ARG A 34 -27.84 26.83 -7.55
CA ARG A 34 -29.00 27.65 -7.20
C ARG A 34 -28.88 28.19 -5.78
N PRO A 35 -29.28 29.45 -5.53
CA PRO A 35 -29.23 30.04 -4.19
C PRO A 35 -30.17 29.31 -3.24
N CYS A 36 -29.74 29.20 -1.98
CA CYS A 36 -30.55 28.62 -0.91
C CYS A 36 -31.57 29.67 -0.41
N GLU A 37 -32.87 29.42 -0.62
CA GLU A 37 -33.95 30.34 -0.25
C GLU A 37 -34.43 30.20 1.20
N THR A 38 -33.95 29.20 1.96
CA THR A 38 -34.51 28.85 3.26
C THR A 38 -34.01 29.70 4.43
N GLY A 39 -33.09 30.66 4.20
CA GLY A 39 -32.47 31.42 5.30
C GLY A 39 -31.76 30.56 6.36
N PHE A 40 -31.49 29.31 6.02
CA PHE A 40 -30.84 28.34 6.92
C PHE A 40 -29.45 28.83 7.36
N ASP A 41 -28.72 29.43 6.45
CA ASP A 41 -27.40 30.02 6.68
C ASP A 41 -27.45 31.11 7.74
N ASP A 42 -28.44 31.98 7.65
CA ASP A 42 -28.65 33.05 8.63
C ASP A 42 -29.10 32.54 10.00
N LYS A 43 -29.95 31.51 10.02
CA LYS A 43 -30.37 30.87 11.28
C LYS A 43 -29.20 30.20 11.99
N VAL A 44 -28.34 29.44 11.27
CA VAL A 44 -27.15 28.81 11.83
C VAL A 44 -26.15 29.85 12.31
N ARG A 45 -25.89 30.86 11.46
CA ARG A 45 -24.99 31.96 11.75
C ARG A 45 -25.40 32.70 13.02
N SER A 46 -26.66 33.12 13.15
CA SER A 46 -27.19 33.81 14.33
C SER A 46 -27.16 32.93 15.59
N HIS A 47 -27.52 31.66 15.49
CA HIS A 47 -27.53 30.74 16.62
C HIS A 47 -26.13 30.48 17.17
N VAL A 48 -25.14 30.26 16.30
CA VAL A 48 -23.75 30.02 16.69
C VAL A 48 -23.16 31.32 17.27
N THR A 49 -23.39 32.46 16.61
CA THR A 49 -22.88 33.76 17.07
C THR A 49 -23.45 34.11 18.44
N SER A 50 -24.75 33.89 18.71
CA SER A 50 -25.36 34.15 20.01
C SER A 50 -24.78 33.31 21.14
N LYS A 51 -24.40 32.04 20.87
CA LYS A 51 -23.69 31.19 21.83
C LYS A 51 -22.24 31.67 22.06
N LEU A 52 -21.53 32.09 21.01
CA LEU A 52 -20.18 32.62 21.11
C LEU A 52 -20.12 33.95 21.87
N MET A 53 -21.12 34.83 21.69
CA MET A 53 -21.22 36.11 22.39
C MET A 53 -21.22 35.95 23.91
N LYS A 54 -21.83 34.87 24.42
CA LYS A 54 -21.82 34.54 25.86
C LYS A 54 -20.41 34.24 26.41
N ARG A 55 -19.46 33.95 25.54
CA ARG A 55 -18.09 33.59 25.95
C ARG A 55 -17.04 34.63 25.56
N SER A 56 -17.18 35.29 24.40
CA SER A 56 -16.30 36.37 23.93
C SER A 56 -16.89 37.11 22.77
N GLU A 57 -17.10 38.41 22.94
CA GLU A 57 -17.64 39.31 21.87
C GLU A 57 -16.68 39.43 20.69
N LYS A 58 -15.36 39.47 20.93
CA LYS A 58 -14.33 39.57 19.88
C LYS A 58 -14.35 38.37 18.95
N VAL A 59 -14.46 37.16 19.52
CA VAL A 59 -14.51 35.91 18.75
C VAL A 59 -15.84 35.81 17.98
N ALA A 60 -16.94 36.19 18.60
CA ALA A 60 -18.25 36.20 17.94
C ALA A 60 -18.29 37.13 16.73
N GLY A 61 -17.73 38.35 16.87
CA GLY A 61 -17.64 39.33 15.78
C GLY A 61 -16.74 38.88 14.63
N TRP A 62 -15.60 38.24 14.93
CA TRP A 62 -14.69 37.66 13.95
C TRP A 62 -15.37 36.51 13.18
N PHE A 63 -16.03 35.60 13.92
CA PHE A 63 -16.77 34.46 13.36
C PHE A 63 -17.90 34.94 12.44
N TYR A 64 -18.65 35.94 12.88
CA TYR A 64 -19.74 36.48 12.07
C TYR A 64 -19.27 37.09 10.74
N ARG A 65 -18.15 37.82 10.74
CA ARG A 65 -17.57 38.41 9.51
C ARG A 65 -17.04 37.32 8.56
N ASN A 66 -16.42 36.28 9.09
CA ASN A 66 -15.76 35.27 8.27
C ASN A 66 -16.59 33.98 8.08
N PHE A 67 -17.87 34.00 8.45
CA PHE A 67 -18.73 32.81 8.41
C PHE A 67 -18.77 32.11 7.06
N LYS A 68 -18.89 32.84 5.96
CA LYS A 68 -18.87 32.30 4.60
C LYS A 68 -17.56 31.57 4.29
N LEU A 69 -16.43 32.20 4.58
CA LEU A 69 -15.10 31.61 4.37
C LEU A 69 -14.91 30.34 5.19
N LEU A 70 -15.26 30.42 6.48
CA LEU A 70 -15.19 29.25 7.39
C LEU A 70 -16.09 28.11 6.93
N SER A 71 -17.28 28.42 6.45
CA SER A 71 -18.22 27.41 5.93
C SER A 71 -17.66 26.72 4.69
N VAL A 72 -17.04 27.45 3.77
CA VAL A 72 -16.40 26.88 2.57
C VAL A 72 -15.22 26.02 2.95
N ILE A 73 -14.28 26.50 3.79
CA ILE A 73 -13.12 25.73 4.25
C ILE A 73 -13.59 24.44 4.91
N PHE A 74 -14.57 24.56 5.79
CA PHE A 74 -15.11 23.40 6.51
C PHE A 74 -15.76 22.38 5.57
N THR A 75 -16.50 22.84 4.57
CA THR A 75 -17.15 21.99 3.56
C THR A 75 -16.10 21.26 2.72
N VAL A 76 -15.08 21.97 2.24
CA VAL A 76 -13.98 21.37 1.46
C VAL A 76 -13.24 20.32 2.29
N THR A 77 -12.84 20.65 3.52
CA THR A 77 -12.16 19.73 4.43
C THR A 77 -13.01 18.49 4.71
N PHE A 78 -14.32 18.66 4.88
CA PHE A 78 -15.24 17.54 5.09
C PHE A 78 -15.28 16.58 3.89
N PHE A 79 -15.39 17.11 2.67
CA PHE A 79 -15.43 16.25 1.47
C PHE A 79 -14.09 15.55 1.22
N LEU A 80 -12.97 16.25 1.43
CA LEU A 80 -11.65 15.64 1.34
C LEU A 80 -11.48 14.50 2.38
N SER A 81 -11.87 14.75 3.63
CA SER A 81 -11.84 13.73 4.69
C SER A 81 -12.77 12.57 4.41
N ALA A 82 -13.99 12.82 3.93
CA ALA A 82 -14.94 11.78 3.56
C ALA A 82 -14.43 10.94 2.38
N GLY A 83 -13.85 11.59 1.36
CA GLY A 83 -13.23 10.91 0.23
C GLY A 83 -12.06 10.03 0.65
N TYR A 84 -11.18 10.54 1.50
CA TYR A 84 -10.06 9.77 2.05
C TYR A 84 -10.55 8.58 2.89
N THR A 85 -11.56 8.79 3.74
CA THR A 85 -12.15 7.69 4.54
C THR A 85 -12.79 6.62 3.65
N ALA A 86 -13.47 7.02 2.58
CA ALA A 86 -14.05 6.06 1.63
C ALA A 86 -12.95 5.27 0.88
N TYR A 87 -11.86 5.93 0.49
CA TYR A 87 -10.71 5.30 -0.13
C TYR A 87 -10.03 4.29 0.81
N THR A 88 -9.77 4.68 2.08
CA THR A 88 -9.16 3.78 3.08
C THR A 88 -10.07 2.62 3.44
N ALA A 89 -11.39 2.85 3.50
CA ALA A 89 -12.37 1.77 3.73
C ALA A 89 -12.43 0.79 2.55
N TYR A 90 -12.36 1.28 1.31
CA TYR A 90 -12.26 0.44 0.12
C TYR A 90 -10.99 -0.43 0.16
N ASN A 91 -9.83 0.18 0.45
CA ASN A 91 -8.57 -0.56 0.57
C ASN A 91 -8.63 -1.62 1.67
N LEU A 92 -9.24 -1.30 2.81
CA LEU A 92 -9.41 -2.26 3.91
C LEU A 92 -10.23 -3.48 3.51
N VAL A 93 -11.29 -3.28 2.71
CA VAL A 93 -12.15 -4.38 2.26
C VAL A 93 -11.49 -5.21 1.16
N VAL A 94 -10.79 -4.56 0.21
CA VAL A 94 -10.21 -5.24 -0.96
C VAL A 94 -8.84 -5.83 -0.65
N TYR A 95 -8.01 -5.12 0.11
CA TYR A 95 -6.61 -5.47 0.34
C TYR A 95 -6.31 -5.86 1.81
N GLY A 96 -7.32 -5.85 2.68
CA GLY A 96 -7.12 -6.16 4.11
C GLY A 96 -6.35 -5.10 4.90
N SER A 97 -5.99 -3.99 4.28
CA SER A 97 -5.32 -2.85 4.92
C SER A 97 -5.86 -1.53 4.38
N CYS A 98 -5.99 -0.52 5.24
CA CYS A 98 -6.42 0.82 4.81
C CYS A 98 -5.35 1.56 3.98
N ASP A 99 -4.10 1.15 4.07
CA ASP A 99 -3.00 1.57 3.21
C ASP A 99 -2.23 0.32 2.77
N PRO A 100 -2.46 -0.21 1.57
CA PRO A 100 -1.78 -1.41 1.08
C PRO A 100 -0.30 -1.18 0.82
N VAL A 101 0.12 0.08 0.60
CA VAL A 101 1.53 0.45 0.37
C VAL A 101 2.26 0.59 1.70
N ASN A 102 1.62 1.19 2.72
CA ASN A 102 2.16 1.35 4.08
C ASN A 102 1.22 0.78 5.14
N PRO A 103 1.12 -0.54 5.27
CA PRO A 103 0.19 -1.17 6.21
C PRO A 103 0.42 -0.78 7.67
N GLN A 104 1.64 -0.36 8.02
CA GLN A 104 2.00 0.11 9.36
C GLN A 104 1.27 1.41 9.77
N ASN A 105 0.87 2.22 8.78
CA ASN A 105 0.11 3.45 9.02
C ASN A 105 -1.39 3.19 9.23
N CYS A 106 -1.85 1.95 9.05
CA CYS A 106 -3.25 1.59 9.19
C CYS A 106 -3.59 1.22 10.64
N VAL A 107 -4.32 2.11 11.33
CA VAL A 107 -4.78 1.89 12.72
C VAL A 107 -5.74 0.68 12.83
N PHE A 108 -6.43 0.35 11.74
CA PHE A 108 -7.40 -0.75 11.67
C PHE A 108 -6.81 -2.02 11.03
N SER A 109 -5.52 -2.07 10.75
CA SER A 109 -4.89 -3.33 10.34
C SER A 109 -4.98 -4.29 11.52
N PRO A 110 -5.71 -5.41 11.38
CA PRO A 110 -5.67 -6.44 12.42
C PRO A 110 -4.22 -6.88 12.58
N GLY A 111 -3.68 -6.69 13.78
CA GLY A 111 -2.32 -7.09 14.08
C GLY A 111 -2.13 -8.57 13.73
N THR A 112 -1.03 -8.87 13.05
CA THR A 112 -0.52 -10.22 12.85
C THR A 112 -1.52 -11.25 12.29
N ASP A 113 -2.14 -10.98 11.15
CA ASP A 113 -2.65 -12.05 10.31
C ASP A 113 -1.43 -12.76 9.71
N PRO A 114 -1.21 -14.07 9.97
CA PRO A 114 -0.10 -14.83 9.39
C PRO A 114 -0.17 -14.92 7.85
N ASN A 115 -1.29 -14.51 7.25
CA ASN A 115 -1.48 -14.44 5.80
C ASN A 115 -1.36 -13.01 5.25
N ARG A 116 -1.01 -12.04 6.09
CA ARG A 116 -0.87 -10.64 5.66
C ARG A 116 0.31 -10.48 4.72
N VAL A 117 0.04 -9.96 3.53
CA VAL A 117 1.05 -9.60 2.54
C VAL A 117 1.34 -8.11 2.63
N ILE A 118 2.60 -7.74 2.75
CA ILE A 118 3.09 -6.37 2.90
C ILE A 118 3.96 -6.03 1.70
N CYS A 119 3.57 -5.00 0.94
CA CYS A 119 4.45 -4.35 -0.03
C CYS A 119 5.12 -3.16 0.68
N PRO A 120 6.38 -3.27 1.10
CA PRO A 120 7.06 -2.18 1.78
C PRO A 120 7.24 -1.00 0.81
N TYR A 121 6.91 0.19 1.27
CA TYR A 121 7.29 1.43 0.59
C TYR A 121 8.77 1.73 0.88
N ASP A 122 9.47 2.42 -0.04
CA ASP A 122 10.92 2.69 -0.09
C ASP A 122 11.63 3.18 1.19
N ASN A 123 10.91 3.31 2.29
CA ASN A 123 11.45 3.73 3.59
C ASN A 123 11.81 2.58 4.54
N LEU A 124 11.67 1.33 4.14
CA LEU A 124 12.51 0.35 4.78
C LEU A 124 13.93 0.72 4.37
N SER A 125 14.61 1.37 5.27
CA SER A 125 16.07 1.38 5.35
C SER A 125 16.54 -0.08 5.52
N VAL A 126 16.30 -0.90 4.50
CA VAL A 126 17.29 -1.88 4.12
C VAL A 126 18.50 -1.01 3.95
N SER A 127 19.40 -1.07 4.91
CA SER A 127 20.61 -0.29 4.93
C SER A 127 21.04 -0.03 3.52
N SER A 128 20.96 1.23 3.11
CA SER A 128 21.23 1.73 1.75
C SER A 128 22.66 1.46 1.26
N SER A 129 23.28 0.46 1.83
CA SER A 129 24.65 0.02 1.57
C SER A 129 24.74 -1.28 0.81
N VAL A 130 23.64 -1.87 0.32
CA VAL A 130 23.77 -3.18 -0.31
C VAL A 130 23.09 -3.23 -1.68
N ALA A 131 23.60 -2.42 -2.55
CA ALA A 131 23.56 -2.57 -3.99
C ALA A 131 24.40 -3.78 -4.46
N THR A 132 24.46 -4.86 -3.71
CA THR A 132 25.33 -5.99 -4.02
C THR A 132 24.60 -7.29 -3.72
N ILE A 133 25.14 -8.33 -4.25
CA ILE A 133 24.82 -9.72 -3.99
C ILE A 133 24.52 -10.04 -2.51
N GLY A 134 25.06 -9.25 -1.57
CA GLY A 134 24.79 -9.33 -0.14
C GLY A 134 23.34 -9.00 0.30
N SER A 135 22.45 -8.57 -0.60
CA SER A 135 21.02 -8.48 -0.31
C SER A 135 20.35 -9.86 -0.25
N PHE A 136 20.93 -10.88 -0.88
CA PHE A 136 20.51 -12.25 -0.77
C PHE A 136 21.18 -12.91 0.44
N ARG A 137 20.39 -13.51 1.29
CA ARG A 137 20.87 -14.25 2.45
C ARG A 137 21.14 -15.69 2.04
N ASP A 138 22.33 -16.19 2.40
CA ASP A 138 22.63 -17.61 2.31
C ASP A 138 21.99 -18.34 3.50
N ILE A 139 21.32 -19.44 3.24
CA ILE A 139 20.75 -20.32 4.25
C ILE A 139 21.21 -21.74 4.01
N GLU A 140 21.51 -22.47 5.07
CA GLU A 140 21.79 -23.89 4.98
C GLU A 140 20.53 -24.59 4.45
N SER A 141 20.61 -25.06 3.21
CA SER A 141 19.53 -25.78 2.54
C SER A 141 19.85 -27.27 2.51
N ALA A 142 18.83 -28.08 2.81
CA ALA A 142 18.89 -29.49 2.45
C ALA A 142 19.02 -29.60 0.92
N ALA A 143 19.96 -30.42 0.44
CA ALA A 143 20.15 -30.65 -0.98
C ALA A 143 18.85 -31.09 -1.62
N VAL A 144 18.34 -30.26 -2.53
CA VAL A 144 17.16 -30.60 -3.33
C VAL A 144 17.62 -31.54 -4.43
N GLU A 145 17.16 -32.78 -4.41
CA GLU A 145 17.38 -33.73 -5.52
C GLU A 145 16.62 -33.20 -6.75
N GLY A 146 17.35 -32.89 -7.84
CA GLY A 146 16.81 -32.44 -9.10
C GLY A 146 17.25 -31.02 -9.50
N ARG A 147 16.48 -30.40 -10.39
CA ARG A 147 16.72 -29.01 -10.80
C ARG A 147 16.38 -28.07 -9.66
N PRO A 148 17.24 -27.05 -9.39
CA PRO A 148 16.95 -26.09 -8.34
C PRO A 148 15.62 -25.37 -8.59
N ALA A 149 14.78 -25.31 -7.57
CA ALA A 149 13.54 -24.55 -7.62
C ALA A 149 13.84 -23.06 -7.37
N VAL A 150 13.22 -22.19 -8.17
CA VAL A 150 13.39 -20.74 -8.10
C VAL A 150 12.01 -20.09 -8.05
N TYR A 151 11.74 -19.37 -6.96
CA TYR A 151 10.44 -18.78 -6.72
C TYR A 151 10.51 -17.25 -6.73
N PHE A 152 9.51 -16.66 -7.35
CA PHE A 152 9.16 -15.27 -7.16
C PHE A 152 7.77 -15.20 -6.55
N PHE A 153 7.66 -14.58 -5.37
CA PHE A 153 6.38 -14.31 -4.74
C PHE A 153 6.08 -12.82 -4.79
N GLY A 154 4.93 -12.47 -5.31
CA GLY A 154 4.48 -11.11 -5.46
C GLY A 154 2.99 -10.97 -5.41
N THR A 155 2.51 -9.79 -5.71
CA THR A 155 1.09 -9.49 -5.90
C THR A 155 0.89 -8.62 -7.12
N THR A 156 -0.33 -8.62 -7.66
CA THR A 156 -0.68 -7.84 -8.85
C THR A 156 -0.70 -6.33 -8.59
N TRP A 157 -0.90 -5.93 -7.35
CA TRP A 157 -1.04 -4.53 -6.95
C TRP A 157 0.23 -3.88 -6.41
N CYS A 158 1.29 -4.64 -6.10
CA CYS A 158 2.53 -4.11 -5.53
C CYS A 158 3.45 -3.54 -6.64
N PRO A 159 3.82 -2.24 -6.60
CA PRO A 159 4.67 -1.62 -7.63
C PRO A 159 6.07 -2.23 -7.69
N HIS A 160 6.66 -2.59 -6.55
CA HIS A 160 7.96 -3.26 -6.48
C HIS A 160 7.94 -4.65 -7.13
N CYS A 161 6.83 -5.37 -6.98
CA CYS A 161 6.62 -6.64 -7.69
C CYS A 161 6.48 -6.42 -9.20
N ALA A 162 5.80 -5.35 -9.62
CA ALA A 162 5.64 -5.02 -11.03
C ALA A 162 6.98 -4.66 -11.70
N TRP A 163 7.89 -4.02 -10.96
CA TRP A 163 9.24 -3.71 -11.43
C TRP A 163 10.14 -4.95 -11.50
N GLU A 164 10.14 -5.78 -10.47
CA GLU A 164 11.04 -6.94 -10.32
C GLU A 164 10.65 -8.12 -11.22
N ARG A 165 9.34 -8.37 -11.39
CA ARG A 165 8.81 -9.55 -12.11
C ARG A 165 9.35 -9.71 -13.54
N PRO A 166 9.38 -8.69 -14.41
CA PRO A 166 9.91 -8.83 -15.76
C PRO A 166 11.41 -9.15 -15.76
N ILE A 167 12.18 -8.60 -14.82
CA ILE A 167 13.62 -8.88 -14.67
C ILE A 167 13.82 -10.34 -14.29
N PHE A 168 13.14 -10.79 -13.23
CA PHE A 168 13.16 -12.18 -12.78
C PHE A 168 12.77 -13.15 -13.91
N THR A 169 11.68 -12.86 -14.62
CA THR A 169 11.20 -13.72 -15.71
C THR A 169 12.20 -13.80 -16.86
N ASN A 170 12.79 -12.68 -17.25
CA ASN A 170 13.76 -12.63 -18.35
C ASN A 170 15.05 -13.40 -17.99
N VAL A 171 15.54 -13.22 -16.76
CA VAL A 171 16.75 -13.92 -16.30
C VAL A 171 16.49 -15.40 -16.18
N THR A 172 15.42 -15.83 -15.51
CA THR A 172 15.10 -17.25 -15.31
C THR A 172 14.78 -17.98 -16.60
N ALA A 173 14.26 -17.30 -17.63
CA ALA A 173 14.03 -17.88 -18.94
C ALA A 173 15.32 -18.38 -19.60
N LYS A 174 16.46 -17.70 -19.40
CA LYS A 174 17.78 -18.12 -19.91
C LYS A 174 18.24 -19.45 -19.27
N PHE A 175 17.83 -19.73 -18.05
CA PHE A 175 18.15 -20.93 -17.30
C PHE A 175 17.07 -22.02 -17.34
N SER A 176 16.05 -21.89 -18.17
CA SER A 176 14.84 -22.75 -18.17
C SER A 176 15.13 -24.25 -18.28
N ALA A 177 16.26 -24.66 -18.90
CA ALA A 177 16.68 -26.05 -19.00
C ALA A 177 17.28 -26.58 -17.66
N TYR A 178 17.73 -25.71 -16.79
CA TYR A 178 18.54 -26.06 -15.60
C TYR A 178 17.81 -25.83 -14.28
N ILE A 179 16.73 -25.04 -14.26
CA ILE A 179 15.96 -24.68 -13.06
C ILE A 179 14.48 -24.99 -13.24
N ASP A 180 13.73 -25.00 -12.12
CA ASP A 180 12.27 -24.96 -12.09
C ASP A 180 11.84 -23.60 -11.54
N ALA A 181 11.56 -22.64 -12.46
CA ALA A 181 11.19 -21.29 -12.11
C ALA A 181 9.68 -21.13 -11.99
N ARG A 182 9.21 -20.50 -10.91
CA ARG A 182 7.80 -20.24 -10.62
C ARG A 182 7.57 -18.80 -10.21
N VAL A 183 6.54 -18.19 -10.79
CA VAL A 183 6.04 -16.86 -10.40
C VAL A 183 4.69 -17.06 -9.72
N THR A 184 4.60 -16.68 -8.47
CA THR A 184 3.44 -16.90 -7.62
C THR A 184 2.83 -15.58 -7.19
N GLU A 185 1.59 -15.32 -7.61
CA GLU A 185 0.80 -14.15 -7.19
C GLU A 185 0.02 -14.51 -5.91
N ILE A 186 0.47 -14.01 -4.77
CA ILE A 186 -0.07 -14.41 -3.45
C ILE A 186 -1.49 -13.89 -3.21
N ASP A 187 -1.88 -12.83 -3.90
CA ASP A 187 -3.26 -12.27 -3.86
C ASP A 187 -4.27 -13.09 -4.66
N LEU A 188 -3.82 -14.12 -5.38
CA LEU A 188 -4.66 -15.09 -6.07
C LEU A 188 -4.66 -16.42 -5.30
N GLU A 189 -5.53 -17.33 -5.67
CA GLU A 189 -5.58 -18.67 -5.09
C GLU A 189 -4.33 -19.47 -5.47
N GLN A 190 -3.54 -19.89 -4.46
CA GLN A 190 -2.24 -20.53 -4.64
C GLN A 190 -2.19 -21.92 -3.99
N PRO A 191 -1.32 -22.84 -4.48
CA PRO A 191 -1.07 -24.10 -3.82
C PRO A 191 -0.54 -23.91 -2.39
N ALA A 192 -1.03 -24.72 -1.46
CA ALA A 192 -0.63 -24.65 -0.04
C ALA A 192 0.88 -24.79 0.16
N THR A 193 1.55 -25.58 -0.66
CA THR A 193 3.01 -25.79 -0.62
C THR A 193 3.80 -24.52 -0.93
N GLU A 194 3.35 -23.71 -1.88
CA GLU A 194 4.01 -22.44 -2.21
C GLU A 194 3.82 -21.42 -1.10
N MET A 195 2.63 -21.40 -0.48
CA MET A 195 2.35 -20.54 0.67
C MET A 195 3.17 -20.92 1.91
N GLU A 196 3.49 -22.20 2.11
CA GLU A 196 4.40 -22.64 3.17
C GLU A 196 5.84 -22.13 2.92
N ILE A 197 6.32 -22.22 1.67
CA ILE A 197 7.62 -21.69 1.28
C ILE A 197 7.65 -20.17 1.50
N PHE A 198 6.63 -19.46 1.05
CA PHE A 198 6.53 -18.02 1.26
C PHE A 198 6.61 -17.64 2.74
N LYS A 199 5.83 -18.27 3.59
CA LYS A 199 5.81 -18.01 5.05
C LYS A 199 7.14 -18.36 5.73
N HIS A 200 7.84 -19.35 5.21
CA HIS A 200 9.14 -19.74 5.75
C HIS A 200 10.21 -18.65 5.56
N TYR A 201 10.24 -18.03 4.37
CA TYR A 201 11.25 -17.01 4.04
C TYR A 201 10.81 -15.58 4.32
N SER A 202 9.52 -15.29 4.27
CA SER A 202 8.93 -13.99 4.60
C SER A 202 8.01 -14.11 5.82
N THR A 203 8.59 -14.09 7.01
CA THR A 203 7.86 -14.24 8.28
C THR A 203 6.89 -13.11 8.57
N GLU A 204 7.14 -11.93 8.00
CA GLU A 204 6.28 -10.75 8.13
C GLU A 204 5.33 -10.55 6.95
N GLY A 205 5.36 -11.47 5.97
CA GLY A 205 4.53 -11.38 4.77
C GLY A 205 4.96 -10.31 3.78
N GLN A 206 6.23 -9.91 3.78
CA GLN A 206 6.77 -8.88 2.89
C GLN A 206 7.01 -9.42 1.47
N ILE A 207 6.72 -8.59 0.46
CA ILE A 207 6.89 -8.86 -0.97
C ILE A 207 7.59 -7.67 -1.68
N PRO A 208 8.22 -7.92 -2.85
CA PRO A 208 8.49 -9.22 -3.47
C PRO A 208 9.43 -10.08 -2.62
N LEU A 209 9.29 -11.39 -2.71
CA LEU A 209 10.24 -12.35 -2.17
C LEU A 209 10.78 -13.20 -3.33
N ILE A 210 12.09 -13.31 -3.42
CA ILE A 210 12.78 -14.21 -4.36
C ILE A 210 13.50 -15.28 -3.56
N VAL A 211 13.32 -16.56 -3.94
CA VAL A 211 14.02 -17.71 -3.34
C VAL A 211 14.67 -18.52 -4.45
N ILE A 212 15.98 -18.76 -4.36
CA ILE A 212 16.76 -19.45 -5.38
C ILE A 212 17.44 -20.70 -4.78
N GLY A 213 17.04 -21.86 -5.29
CA GLY A 213 17.61 -23.14 -4.89
C GLY A 213 17.39 -23.52 -3.42
N GLY A 214 16.45 -22.87 -2.73
CA GLY A 214 16.25 -23.02 -1.29
C GLY A 214 17.42 -22.49 -0.44
N LYS A 215 18.46 -21.95 -1.06
CA LYS A 215 19.67 -21.48 -0.41
C LYS A 215 19.74 -19.96 -0.31
N TYR A 216 19.48 -19.26 -1.39
CA TYR A 216 19.53 -17.80 -1.44
C TYR A 216 18.12 -17.24 -1.42
N PHE A 217 17.88 -16.20 -0.61
CA PHE A 217 16.63 -15.49 -0.65
C PHE A 217 16.78 -14.00 -0.37
N ARG A 218 15.85 -13.22 -0.91
CA ARG A 218 15.75 -11.77 -0.67
C ARG A 218 14.29 -11.38 -0.53
N VAL A 219 14.02 -10.56 0.47
CA VAL A 219 12.75 -9.83 0.63
C VAL A 219 12.97 -8.40 0.15
N GLY A 220 12.13 -7.93 -0.76
CA GLY A 220 12.25 -6.63 -1.40
C GLY A 220 12.76 -6.72 -2.84
N SER A 221 12.62 -5.62 -3.58
CA SER A 221 13.08 -5.50 -4.98
C SER A 221 14.53 -5.02 -5.09
N GLY A 222 15.12 -5.22 -6.26
CA GLY A 222 16.43 -4.68 -6.62
C GLY A 222 16.39 -3.26 -7.22
N GLU A 223 15.31 -2.51 -7.07
CA GLU A 223 15.14 -1.18 -7.68
C GLU A 223 16.30 -0.22 -7.40
N SER A 224 16.84 -0.25 -6.18
CA SER A 224 17.96 0.60 -5.78
C SER A 224 19.25 0.30 -6.56
N LEU A 225 19.37 -0.89 -7.14
CA LEU A 225 20.51 -1.32 -7.95
C LEU A 225 20.41 -0.84 -9.39
N GLY A 226 19.18 -0.63 -9.87
CA GLY A 226 18.87 -0.49 -11.29
C GLY A 226 18.81 -1.84 -12.02
N GLN A 227 18.12 -1.84 -13.15
CA GLN A 227 17.77 -3.06 -13.88
C GLN A 227 18.97 -3.90 -14.28
N GLU A 228 19.99 -3.30 -14.88
CA GLU A 228 21.19 -4.01 -15.37
C GLU A 228 21.95 -4.72 -14.23
N MET A 229 22.12 -4.05 -13.10
CA MET A 229 22.79 -4.64 -11.96
C MET A 229 21.95 -5.78 -11.35
N GLU A 230 20.62 -5.60 -11.26
CA GLU A 230 19.73 -6.63 -10.75
C GLU A 230 19.75 -7.88 -11.66
N GLU A 231 19.72 -7.72 -12.98
CA GLU A 231 19.88 -8.83 -13.93
C GLU A 231 21.20 -9.59 -13.70
N ASN A 232 22.30 -8.86 -13.48
CA ASN A 232 23.62 -9.45 -13.21
C ASN A 232 23.65 -10.20 -11.86
N VAL A 233 23.04 -9.65 -10.82
CA VAL A 233 22.96 -10.28 -9.49
C VAL A 233 22.18 -11.59 -9.56
N LEU A 234 20.98 -11.57 -10.16
CA LEU A 234 20.18 -12.78 -10.32
C LEU A 234 20.88 -13.82 -11.18
N THR A 235 21.53 -13.39 -12.28
CA THR A 235 22.32 -14.28 -13.13
C THR A 235 23.48 -14.92 -12.36
N ALA A 236 24.22 -14.15 -11.57
CA ALA A 236 25.36 -14.67 -10.79
C ALA A 236 24.92 -15.73 -9.76
N ILE A 237 23.80 -15.51 -9.06
CA ILE A 237 23.27 -16.49 -8.11
C ILE A 237 22.82 -17.77 -8.84
N LEU A 238 22.14 -17.61 -9.99
CA LEU A 238 21.71 -18.77 -10.79
C LEU A 238 22.91 -19.54 -11.34
N CYS A 239 23.97 -18.87 -11.83
CA CYS A 239 25.21 -19.53 -12.23
C CYS A 239 25.83 -20.33 -11.08
N LYS A 240 25.91 -19.73 -9.90
CA LYS A 240 26.42 -20.42 -8.69
C LYS A 240 25.63 -21.67 -8.33
N VAL A 241 24.29 -21.60 -8.42
CA VAL A 241 23.40 -22.70 -8.04
C VAL A 241 23.37 -23.81 -9.10
N THR A 242 23.55 -23.45 -10.38
CA THR A 242 23.45 -24.41 -11.49
C THR A 242 24.80 -24.89 -12.04
N GLY A 243 25.93 -24.32 -11.61
CA GLY A 243 27.26 -24.70 -12.04
C GLY A 243 27.66 -24.15 -13.39
N ASP A 244 27.36 -22.89 -13.67
CA ASP A 244 27.81 -22.14 -14.88
C ASP A 244 27.34 -22.73 -16.23
N PRO A 245 26.08 -23.06 -16.43
CA PRO A 245 25.66 -23.81 -17.60
C PRO A 245 25.50 -22.98 -18.88
N ILE A 246 25.47 -21.63 -18.78
CA ILE A 246 25.22 -20.71 -19.91
C ILE A 246 26.38 -19.73 -20.11
N ALA A 247 26.47 -19.13 -21.29
CA ALA A 247 27.56 -18.24 -21.67
C ALA A 247 27.66 -16.99 -20.78
N GLU A 248 26.52 -16.43 -20.35
CA GLU A 248 26.44 -15.26 -19.48
C GLU A 248 27.13 -15.47 -18.13
N CYS A 249 27.26 -16.71 -17.67
CA CYS A 249 28.01 -17.02 -16.46
C CYS A 249 29.52 -16.71 -16.58
N SER A 250 30.03 -16.63 -17.79
CA SER A 250 31.44 -16.29 -18.06
C SER A 250 31.68 -14.78 -18.20
N GLU A 251 30.64 -13.96 -18.16
CA GLU A 251 30.77 -12.50 -18.23
C GLU A 251 31.51 -11.95 -17.00
N PRO A 252 32.47 -11.01 -17.17
CA PRO A 252 33.30 -10.52 -16.07
C PRO A 252 32.50 -9.94 -14.91
N ALA A 253 31.43 -9.18 -15.21
CA ALA A 253 30.54 -8.60 -14.21
C ALA A 253 29.82 -9.67 -13.39
N VAL A 254 29.30 -10.70 -14.04
CA VAL A 254 28.61 -11.83 -13.41
C VAL A 254 29.58 -12.65 -12.54
N LYS A 255 30.78 -12.97 -13.09
CA LYS A 255 31.81 -13.73 -12.33
C LYS A 255 32.32 -12.98 -11.11
N GLN A 256 32.47 -11.67 -11.18
CA GLN A 256 32.86 -10.86 -10.03
C GLN A 256 31.82 -10.97 -8.91
N LEU A 257 30.54 -10.91 -9.26
CA LEU A 257 29.44 -11.04 -8.31
C LEU A 257 29.34 -12.46 -7.74
N GLU A 258 29.46 -13.47 -8.60
CA GLU A 258 29.44 -14.88 -8.18
C GLU A 258 30.55 -15.24 -7.18
N ASN A 259 31.76 -14.69 -7.35
CA ASN A 259 32.88 -14.90 -6.45
C ASN A 259 32.68 -14.24 -5.08
N GLY A 260 31.74 -13.28 -4.98
CA GLY A 260 31.34 -12.61 -3.73
C GLY A 260 30.27 -13.36 -2.93
N LEU A 261 29.66 -14.39 -3.53
CA LEU A 261 28.69 -15.29 -2.89
C LEU A 261 29.45 -16.40 -2.12
#